data_a7036215864e076a1a3fd32f97ebf641
#
_entry.id   a7036215864e076a1a3fd32f97ebf641
#
_cell.length_a   1.000
_cell.length_b   1.000
_cell.length_c   1.000
_cell.angle_alpha   90.00
_cell.angle_beta   90.00
_cell.angle_gamma   90.00
#
_symmetry.space_group_name_H-M   'P 1'
#
loop_
_entity.id
_entity.type
_entity.pdbx_description
1 polymer ?
#
loop_
_entity_poly.entity_id
_entity_poly.type
_entity_poly.pdbx_seq_one_letter_code
_entity_poly.pdbx_strand_id
1 'polypeptide(L)'
;MSDQSYKFIDLQDQTSRRKFFKQVTASALAGSLVSSLTAKSAEGQAESSKSKIKKAVKYQMILEKIPVLDKFKMLKDLGFDGTEIHYRTKVDPKEVRKAIDATGVQVHGFLNSSRDELKDSIDQAKYYGGTSVLVVAGRVDQKNPYDVVYQKQQSKLRKHLPYAEKQGIKLLVENVWNNFLLSPLEMARFIDELESPAAGVYFDVGNVVRFGWPDQWIRVLGPRIKKLDIKEYSRKKQIDEGLWKGFQVELNEGDCDWPSVRKALQDIGYTQGWATAEVKGGDRQRLQDISERMDHALDLA
;
A
#
# COMPACT_ATOMS: atom_id res chain seq x y z
N MET A 1 -9.65 -21.25 -46.01
CA MET A 1 -9.34 -20.06 -46.82
C MET A 1 -10.43 -19.05 -46.62
N SER A 2 -10.24 -18.10 -45.74
CA SER A 2 -10.90 -16.79 -45.70
C SER A 2 -10.06 -15.85 -44.88
N ASP A 3 -9.42 -14.96 -45.62
CA ASP A 3 -8.57 -13.88 -45.16
C ASP A 3 -9.45 -12.81 -44.46
N GLN A 4 -9.24 -12.56 -43.19
CA GLN A 4 -9.79 -11.40 -42.51
C GLN A 4 -8.67 -10.42 -42.16
N SER A 5 -8.43 -9.53 -43.11
CA SER A 5 -7.57 -8.36 -42.95
C SER A 5 -8.14 -7.41 -41.89
N TYR A 6 -7.41 -7.23 -40.79
CA TYR A 6 -7.68 -6.17 -39.80
C TYR A 6 -7.38 -4.80 -40.40
N LYS A 7 -8.43 -3.97 -40.57
CA LYS A 7 -8.28 -2.56 -40.92
C LYS A 7 -7.84 -1.79 -39.68
N PHE A 8 -6.64 -1.23 -39.73
CA PHE A 8 -6.23 -0.18 -38.79
C PHE A 8 -7.09 1.07 -39.02
N ILE A 9 -7.71 1.58 -37.93
CA ILE A 9 -8.40 2.85 -37.93
C ILE A 9 -7.34 3.94 -37.80
N ASP A 10 -7.18 4.73 -38.88
CA ASP A 10 -6.30 5.89 -38.92
C ASP A 10 -6.93 7.05 -38.09
N LEU A 11 -6.30 7.37 -36.95
CA LEU A 11 -6.69 8.48 -36.08
C LEU A 11 -5.89 9.74 -36.42
N GLN A 12 -6.05 10.26 -37.64
CA GLN A 12 -5.62 11.60 -38.01
C GLN A 12 -6.81 12.53 -38.27
N ASP A 13 -7.50 12.98 -37.23
CA ASP A 13 -8.32 14.19 -37.31
C ASP A 13 -7.79 15.26 -36.36
N GLN A 14 -6.89 16.11 -36.88
CA GLN A 14 -6.28 17.25 -36.16
C GLN A 14 -7.19 18.49 -36.09
N THR A 15 -8.41 18.45 -36.60
CA THR A 15 -9.29 19.62 -36.69
C THR A 15 -10.09 19.90 -35.42
N SER A 16 -10.23 18.94 -34.53
CA SER A 16 -11.05 19.11 -33.31
C SER A 16 -10.32 19.84 -32.17
N ARG A 17 -8.97 19.80 -32.14
CA ARG A 17 -8.20 20.45 -31.05
C ARG A 17 -8.08 21.97 -31.16
N ARG A 18 -8.23 22.54 -32.35
CA ARG A 18 -8.14 24.01 -32.57
C ARG A 18 -9.40 24.78 -32.22
N LYS A 19 -10.57 24.17 -32.10
CA LYS A 19 -11.82 24.84 -31.73
C LYS A 19 -12.00 25.01 -30.23
N PHE A 20 -11.37 24.19 -29.39
CA PHE A 20 -11.49 24.28 -27.92
C PHE A 20 -10.69 25.45 -27.33
N PHE A 21 -9.60 25.90 -27.98
CA PHE A 21 -8.74 26.98 -27.45
C PHE A 21 -9.18 28.39 -27.87
N LYS A 22 -10.24 28.57 -28.67
CA LYS A 22 -10.70 29.92 -29.11
C LYS A 22 -11.83 30.53 -28.28
N GLN A 23 -12.32 29.86 -27.26
CA GLN A 23 -13.44 30.36 -26.43
C GLN A 23 -13.07 30.89 -25.04
N VAL A 24 -11.78 30.96 -24.68
CA VAL A 24 -11.33 31.44 -23.35
C VAL A 24 -10.64 32.81 -23.38
N THR A 25 -10.59 33.50 -24.53
CA THR A 25 -9.94 34.82 -24.61
C THR A 25 -10.92 35.92 -25.09
N ALA A 26 -11.94 36.19 -24.33
CA ALA A 26 -12.70 37.43 -24.49
C ALA A 26 -13.47 37.75 -23.21
N SER A 27 -12.83 38.23 -22.16
CA SER A 27 -13.40 39.05 -21.09
C SER A 27 -12.33 39.43 -20.08
N ALA A 28 -11.51 40.43 -20.35
CA ALA A 28 -10.81 41.21 -19.33
C ALA A 28 -10.15 42.42 -19.97
N LEU A 29 -10.90 43.51 -20.13
CA LEU A 29 -10.33 44.84 -20.32
C LEU A 29 -11.24 45.85 -19.58
N ALA A 30 -10.83 46.20 -18.38
CA ALA A 30 -11.04 47.53 -17.78
C ALA A 30 -10.50 47.55 -16.34
N GLY A 31 -9.60 48.47 -16.04
CA GLY A 31 -9.28 48.83 -14.65
C GLY A 31 -7.76 48.85 -14.31
N SER A 32 -7.06 49.78 -14.92
CA SER A 32 -5.70 50.20 -14.44
C SER A 32 -5.82 51.01 -13.16
N LEU A 33 -5.20 50.56 -12.08
CA LEU A 33 -4.68 51.41 -11.01
C LEU A 33 -3.39 50.77 -10.48
N VAL A 34 -2.32 51.52 -10.69
CA VAL A 34 -0.93 51.24 -10.26
C VAL A 34 -0.87 51.32 -8.74
N SER A 35 -0.48 50.26 -8.11
CA SER A 35 0.11 50.27 -6.77
C SER A 35 1.30 49.34 -6.78
N SER A 36 2.48 49.93 -6.81
CA SER A 36 3.77 49.30 -6.61
C SER A 36 3.85 48.73 -5.19
N LEU A 37 3.59 47.47 -5.04
CA LEU A 37 3.96 46.71 -3.86
C LEU A 37 5.09 45.76 -4.24
N THR A 38 6.24 46.03 -3.69
CA THR A 38 7.43 45.19 -3.73
C THR A 38 7.03 43.77 -3.29
N ALA A 39 6.95 42.86 -4.25
CA ALA A 39 6.87 41.45 -3.96
C ALA A 39 8.19 40.99 -3.35
N LYS A 40 8.25 40.98 -2.02
CA LYS A 40 9.23 40.19 -1.30
C LYS A 40 8.95 38.75 -1.63
N SER A 41 9.83 38.13 -2.41
CA SER A 41 9.84 36.68 -2.64
C SER A 41 9.93 35.98 -1.28
N ALA A 42 8.82 35.53 -0.78
CA ALA A 42 8.80 34.57 0.29
C ALA A 42 9.18 33.20 -0.32
N GLU A 43 10.46 32.97 -0.46
CA GLU A 43 11.01 31.63 -0.45
C GLU A 43 10.77 31.07 0.97
N GLY A 44 9.53 30.68 1.22
CA GLY A 44 9.22 29.80 2.33
C GLY A 44 9.88 28.47 2.02
N GLN A 45 11.06 28.23 2.59
CA GLN A 45 11.54 26.89 2.81
C GLN A 45 10.41 26.15 3.52
N ALA A 46 9.68 25.30 2.78
CA ALA A 46 8.83 24.31 3.40
C ALA A 46 9.79 23.44 4.23
N GLU A 47 9.82 23.67 5.54
CA GLU A 47 10.42 22.71 6.46
C GLU A 47 9.80 21.35 6.11
N SER A 48 10.60 20.46 5.58
CA SER A 48 10.25 19.07 5.35
C SER A 48 9.86 18.51 6.72
N SER A 49 8.58 18.52 7.05
CA SER A 49 8.13 17.86 8.26
C SER A 49 8.48 16.39 8.11
N LYS A 50 9.39 15.91 8.97
CA LYS A 50 9.82 14.51 8.98
C LYS A 50 8.58 13.61 8.93
N SER A 51 8.66 12.55 8.17
CA SER A 51 7.62 11.53 8.05
C SER A 51 7.28 10.96 9.42
N LYS A 52 5.98 10.87 9.74
CA LYS A 52 5.45 10.25 10.96
C LYS A 52 4.93 8.83 10.69
N ILE A 53 5.44 8.19 9.65
CA ILE A 53 5.10 6.80 9.31
C ILE A 53 5.68 5.89 10.40
N LYS A 54 4.84 5.02 10.94
CA LYS A 54 5.20 4.05 11.95
C LYS A 54 5.74 2.78 11.31
N LYS A 55 6.84 2.26 11.86
CA LYS A 55 7.46 1.00 11.40
C LYS A 55 6.83 -0.21 12.06
N ALA A 56 6.59 -1.25 11.27
CA ALA A 56 6.13 -2.54 11.77
C ALA A 56 6.78 -3.71 11.02
N VAL A 57 6.67 -4.90 11.60
CA VAL A 57 6.99 -6.18 10.95
C VAL A 57 5.80 -7.13 11.06
N LYS A 58 5.69 -8.09 10.15
CA LYS A 58 4.73 -9.20 10.33
C LYS A 58 5.24 -10.10 11.48
N TYR A 59 4.37 -10.46 12.43
CA TYR A 59 4.74 -11.22 13.62
C TYR A 59 5.49 -12.53 13.33
N GLN A 60 5.14 -13.19 12.23
CA GLN A 60 5.81 -14.41 11.79
C GLN A 60 7.26 -14.21 11.31
N MET A 61 7.69 -12.97 11.10
CA MET A 61 9.09 -12.67 10.78
C MET A 61 10.01 -12.78 12.00
N ILE A 62 9.46 -12.81 13.22
CA ILE A 62 10.21 -12.98 14.47
C ILE A 62 10.43 -14.47 14.70
N LEU A 63 11.58 -14.97 14.26
CA LEU A 63 11.88 -16.42 14.32
C LEU A 63 12.41 -16.90 15.67
N GLU A 64 12.79 -15.99 16.57
CA GLU A 64 13.23 -16.35 17.90
C GLU A 64 12.13 -17.04 18.70
N LYS A 65 12.51 -18.14 19.35
CA LYS A 65 11.61 -18.94 20.20
C LYS A 65 11.61 -18.41 21.64
N ILE A 66 11.13 -17.20 21.82
CA ILE A 66 11.02 -16.50 23.11
C ILE A 66 9.54 -16.21 23.43
N PRO A 67 9.20 -15.95 24.70
CA PRO A 67 7.86 -15.56 25.11
C PRO A 67 7.30 -14.37 24.31
N VAL A 68 5.98 -14.28 24.19
CA VAL A 68 5.30 -13.19 23.45
C VAL A 68 5.74 -11.82 23.97
N LEU A 69 5.77 -11.63 25.29
CA LEU A 69 6.19 -10.37 25.90
C LEU A 69 7.61 -9.96 25.50
N ASP A 70 8.53 -10.93 25.42
CA ASP A 70 9.93 -10.65 25.10
C ASP A 70 10.11 -10.35 23.61
N LYS A 71 9.28 -10.94 22.73
CA LYS A 71 9.19 -10.51 21.32
C LYS A 71 8.76 -9.06 21.18
N PHE A 72 7.77 -8.62 21.95
CA PHE A 72 7.29 -7.23 21.91
C PHE A 72 8.31 -6.26 22.50
N LYS A 73 9.00 -6.63 23.59
CA LYS A 73 10.14 -5.83 24.13
C LYS A 73 11.24 -5.70 23.07
N MET A 74 11.60 -6.81 22.40
CA MET A 74 12.59 -6.80 21.33
C MET A 74 12.18 -5.86 20.18
N LEU A 75 10.94 -5.90 19.72
CA LEU A 75 10.45 -4.98 18.70
C LEU A 75 10.60 -3.52 19.14
N LYS A 76 10.23 -3.21 20.38
CA LYS A 76 10.38 -1.86 20.93
C LYS A 76 11.84 -1.41 20.94
N ASP A 77 12.73 -2.25 21.45
CA ASP A 77 14.19 -1.97 21.51
C ASP A 77 14.79 -1.72 20.12
N LEU A 78 14.25 -2.39 19.09
CA LEU A 78 14.70 -2.27 17.70
C LEU A 78 14.01 -1.11 16.95
N GLY A 79 13.19 -0.30 17.64
CA GLY A 79 12.54 0.87 17.07
C GLY A 79 11.32 0.58 16.19
N PHE A 80 10.70 -0.60 16.36
CA PHE A 80 9.41 -0.87 15.72
C PHE A 80 8.26 -0.36 16.60
N ASP A 81 7.31 0.34 15.97
CA ASP A 81 6.09 0.81 16.62
C ASP A 81 5.02 -0.28 16.74
N GLY A 82 5.10 -1.31 15.89
CA GLY A 82 4.06 -2.32 15.86
C GLY A 82 4.39 -3.59 15.10
N THR A 83 3.38 -4.43 15.04
CA THR A 83 3.38 -5.70 14.30
C THR A 83 1.99 -5.99 13.73
N GLU A 84 1.90 -6.97 12.84
CA GLU A 84 0.64 -7.55 12.35
C GLU A 84 0.58 -9.04 12.63
N ILE A 85 -0.60 -9.51 13.01
CA ILE A 85 -0.82 -10.93 13.33
C ILE A 85 -1.61 -11.58 12.18
N HIS A 86 -1.08 -12.70 11.70
CA HIS A 86 -1.75 -13.50 10.66
C HIS A 86 -2.72 -14.50 11.29
N TYR A 87 -3.86 -14.77 10.66
CA TYR A 87 -4.88 -15.70 11.18
C TYR A 87 -4.37 -17.11 11.50
N ARG A 88 -3.24 -17.52 10.91
CA ARG A 88 -2.59 -18.82 11.20
C ARG A 88 -1.61 -18.77 12.37
N THR A 89 -1.34 -17.59 12.91
CA THR A 89 -0.39 -17.44 14.02
C THR A 89 -0.95 -18.08 15.27
N LYS A 90 -0.26 -19.08 15.77
CA LYS A 90 -0.63 -19.77 17.02
C LYS A 90 -0.03 -18.99 18.20
N VAL A 91 -0.80 -18.08 18.76
CA VAL A 91 -0.43 -17.27 19.91
C VAL A 91 -1.65 -17.06 20.80
N ASP A 92 -1.49 -17.03 22.11
CA ASP A 92 -2.58 -16.70 23.03
C ASP A 92 -2.92 -15.20 22.90
N PRO A 93 -4.16 -14.84 22.52
CA PRO A 93 -4.58 -13.45 22.40
C PRO A 93 -4.41 -12.66 23.70
N LYS A 94 -4.55 -13.28 24.85
CA LYS A 94 -4.37 -12.61 26.16
C LYS A 94 -2.91 -12.26 26.43
N GLU A 95 -1.98 -13.12 26.02
CA GLU A 95 -0.53 -12.81 26.12
C GLU A 95 -0.16 -11.65 25.22
N VAL A 96 -0.72 -11.61 23.99
CA VAL A 96 -0.51 -10.49 23.08
C VAL A 96 -1.03 -9.18 23.67
N ARG A 97 -2.25 -9.16 24.23
CA ARG A 97 -2.79 -7.97 24.90
C ARG A 97 -1.90 -7.49 26.04
N LYS A 98 -1.46 -8.40 26.92
CA LYS A 98 -0.51 -8.07 28.01
C LYS A 98 0.79 -7.49 27.46
N ALA A 99 1.30 -8.01 26.34
CA ALA A 99 2.53 -7.52 25.74
C ALA A 99 2.35 -6.11 25.12
N ILE A 100 1.21 -5.84 24.48
CA ILE A 100 0.84 -4.50 23.98
C ILE A 100 0.82 -3.52 25.17
N ASP A 101 0.11 -3.85 26.24
CA ASP A 101 -0.08 -2.98 27.40
C ASP A 101 1.26 -2.69 28.13
N ALA A 102 2.17 -3.69 28.17
CA ALA A 102 3.46 -3.56 28.82
C ALA A 102 4.51 -2.79 28.00
N THR A 103 4.43 -2.82 26.67
CA THR A 103 5.48 -2.30 25.78
C THR A 103 5.07 -1.06 24.99
N GLY A 104 3.77 -0.89 24.74
CA GLY A 104 3.24 0.12 23.84
C GLY A 104 3.38 -0.25 22.35
N VAL A 105 4.05 -1.36 22.01
CA VAL A 105 4.12 -1.86 20.62
C VAL A 105 2.73 -2.33 20.18
N GLN A 106 2.21 -1.78 19.10
CA GLN A 106 0.84 -1.99 18.67
C GLN A 106 0.68 -3.20 17.74
N VAL A 107 -0.41 -3.95 17.89
CA VAL A 107 -0.88 -4.82 16.80
C VAL A 107 -1.81 -3.99 15.93
N HIS A 108 -1.26 -3.35 14.90
CA HIS A 108 -1.99 -2.34 14.12
C HIS A 108 -2.91 -2.92 13.05
N GLY A 109 -2.75 -4.21 12.72
CA GLY A 109 -3.55 -4.90 11.70
C GLY A 109 -3.59 -6.41 11.89
N PHE A 110 -4.57 -7.03 11.22
CA PHE A 110 -4.74 -8.46 11.19
C PHE A 110 -4.71 -8.98 9.75
N LEU A 111 -4.00 -10.07 9.49
CA LEU A 111 -3.81 -10.59 8.14
C LEU A 111 -4.79 -11.74 7.90
N ASN A 112 -5.84 -11.50 7.11
CA ASN A 112 -6.80 -12.50 6.69
C ASN A 112 -6.35 -13.29 5.47
N SER A 113 -5.45 -12.73 4.65
CA SER A 113 -5.08 -13.28 3.34
C SER A 113 -6.31 -13.51 2.44
N SER A 114 -6.47 -14.70 1.86
CA SER A 114 -7.54 -15.03 0.92
C SER A 114 -8.76 -15.74 1.56
N ARG A 115 -8.83 -15.86 2.91
CA ARG A 115 -9.99 -16.50 3.57
C ARG A 115 -11.29 -15.79 3.19
N ASP A 116 -12.37 -16.59 3.04
CA ASP A 116 -13.68 -16.04 2.71
C ASP A 116 -14.39 -15.42 3.91
N GLU A 117 -14.19 -15.96 5.12
CA GLU A 117 -14.74 -15.41 6.35
C GLU A 117 -13.88 -14.24 6.84
N LEU A 118 -14.48 -13.05 6.89
CA LEU A 118 -13.81 -11.82 7.34
C LEU A 118 -14.24 -11.37 8.73
N LYS A 119 -15.39 -11.84 9.21
CA LYS A 119 -15.94 -11.39 10.50
C LYS A 119 -14.99 -11.69 11.65
N ASP A 120 -14.47 -12.91 11.75
CA ASP A 120 -13.49 -13.27 12.78
C ASP A 120 -12.23 -12.39 12.71
N SER A 121 -11.77 -12.08 11.50
CA SER A 121 -10.58 -11.24 11.31
C SER A 121 -10.84 -9.80 11.72
N ILE A 122 -12.05 -9.27 11.50
CA ILE A 122 -12.48 -7.95 11.98
C ILE A 122 -12.50 -7.94 13.51
N ASP A 123 -13.10 -8.98 14.12
CA ASP A 123 -13.19 -9.11 15.58
C ASP A 123 -11.80 -9.24 16.22
N GLN A 124 -10.88 -10.00 15.61
CA GLN A 124 -9.50 -10.13 16.07
C GLN A 124 -8.73 -8.81 15.94
N ALA A 125 -8.86 -8.12 14.79
CA ALA A 125 -8.25 -6.80 14.62
C ALA A 125 -8.73 -5.83 15.72
N LYS A 126 -10.03 -5.79 15.97
CA LYS A 126 -10.64 -4.97 17.03
C LYS A 126 -10.13 -5.35 18.43
N TYR A 127 -10.07 -6.64 18.73
CA TYR A 127 -9.61 -7.15 20.03
C TYR A 127 -8.18 -6.69 20.35
N TYR A 128 -7.29 -6.72 19.37
CA TYR A 128 -5.91 -6.26 19.54
C TYR A 128 -5.75 -4.73 19.54
N GLY A 129 -6.78 -3.97 19.17
CA GLY A 129 -6.70 -2.52 19.00
C GLY A 129 -6.18 -2.10 17.63
N GLY A 130 -6.14 -3.01 16.68
CA GLY A 130 -5.78 -2.74 15.30
C GLY A 130 -6.86 -1.97 14.54
N THR A 131 -6.51 -1.47 13.37
CA THR A 131 -7.38 -0.59 12.56
C THR A 131 -7.77 -1.17 11.22
N SER A 132 -7.22 -2.33 10.86
CA SER A 132 -7.50 -2.94 9.56
C SER A 132 -7.33 -4.45 9.53
N VAL A 133 -7.96 -5.03 8.52
CA VAL A 133 -7.73 -6.40 8.07
C VAL A 133 -7.16 -6.34 6.65
N LEU A 134 -6.00 -6.97 6.42
CA LEU A 134 -5.45 -7.17 5.08
C LEU A 134 -6.20 -8.30 4.39
N VAL A 135 -6.64 -8.06 3.16
CA VAL A 135 -7.38 -8.99 2.32
C VAL A 135 -6.67 -9.19 0.98
N VAL A 136 -6.37 -10.42 0.63
CA VAL A 136 -5.99 -10.81 -0.73
C VAL A 136 -7.28 -11.11 -1.51
N ALA A 137 -7.59 -10.27 -2.50
CA ALA A 137 -8.80 -10.38 -3.29
C ALA A 137 -8.61 -11.40 -4.42
N GLY A 138 -9.21 -12.57 -4.24
CA GLY A 138 -9.35 -13.59 -5.27
C GLY A 138 -8.05 -14.08 -5.92
N ARG A 139 -8.22 -14.84 -6.98
CA ARG A 139 -7.16 -15.28 -7.91
C ARG A 139 -7.80 -15.58 -9.26
N VAL A 140 -7.20 -15.08 -10.31
CA VAL A 140 -7.58 -15.36 -11.69
C VAL A 140 -6.68 -16.46 -12.27
N ASP A 141 -7.28 -17.44 -12.88
CA ASP A 141 -6.64 -18.50 -13.64
C ASP A 141 -7.61 -19.06 -14.70
N GLN A 142 -7.20 -20.07 -15.44
CA GLN A 142 -8.04 -20.65 -16.50
C GLN A 142 -9.41 -21.13 -16.03
N LYS A 143 -9.56 -21.54 -14.75
CA LYS A 143 -10.82 -22.03 -14.17
C LYS A 143 -11.61 -20.93 -13.48
N ASN A 144 -10.98 -19.80 -13.19
CA ASN A 144 -11.56 -18.67 -12.48
C ASN A 144 -11.47 -17.43 -13.38
N PRO A 145 -12.47 -17.19 -14.25
CA PRO A 145 -12.50 -16.07 -15.17
C PRO A 145 -12.45 -14.71 -14.47
N TYR A 146 -11.86 -13.73 -15.10
CA TYR A 146 -11.56 -12.42 -14.53
C TYR A 146 -12.79 -11.67 -14.01
N ASP A 147 -13.83 -11.60 -14.84
CA ASP A 147 -15.10 -10.94 -14.52
C ASP A 147 -15.84 -11.63 -13.37
N VAL A 148 -15.81 -12.96 -13.35
CA VAL A 148 -16.41 -13.78 -12.26
C VAL A 148 -15.66 -13.52 -10.95
N VAL A 149 -14.34 -13.48 -10.96
CA VAL A 149 -13.53 -13.16 -9.78
C VAL A 149 -13.82 -11.73 -9.32
N TYR A 150 -13.90 -10.78 -10.23
CA TYR A 150 -14.21 -9.38 -9.92
C TYR A 150 -15.54 -9.25 -9.17
N GLN A 151 -16.61 -9.79 -9.73
CA GLN A 151 -17.95 -9.74 -9.13
C GLN A 151 -18.02 -10.48 -7.78
N LYS A 152 -17.37 -11.65 -7.69
CA LYS A 152 -17.31 -12.44 -6.45
C LYS A 152 -16.61 -11.67 -5.34
N GLN A 153 -15.47 -11.03 -5.62
CA GLN A 153 -14.74 -10.30 -4.60
C GLN A 153 -15.44 -8.99 -4.20
N GLN A 154 -16.07 -8.29 -5.14
CA GLN A 154 -16.95 -7.16 -4.85
C GLN A 154 -18.09 -7.57 -3.91
N SER A 155 -18.80 -8.63 -4.22
CA SER A 155 -19.91 -9.15 -3.40
C SER A 155 -19.44 -9.59 -2.00
N LYS A 156 -18.29 -10.28 -1.92
CA LYS A 156 -17.68 -10.69 -0.66
C LYS A 156 -17.37 -9.48 0.23
N LEU A 157 -16.71 -8.47 -0.31
CA LEU A 157 -16.33 -7.28 0.47
C LEU A 157 -17.58 -6.49 0.90
N ARG A 158 -18.51 -6.21 -0.02
CA ARG A 158 -19.77 -5.52 0.30
C ARG A 158 -20.57 -6.19 1.41
N LYS A 159 -20.55 -7.51 1.49
CA LYS A 159 -21.20 -8.25 2.58
C LYS A 159 -20.61 -7.92 3.96
N HIS A 160 -19.30 -7.69 4.05
CA HIS A 160 -18.60 -7.52 5.33
C HIS A 160 -18.33 -6.06 5.68
N LEU A 161 -18.34 -5.13 4.70
CA LEU A 161 -18.02 -3.72 4.91
C LEU A 161 -18.91 -3.03 5.96
N PRO A 162 -20.26 -3.23 6.00
CA PRO A 162 -21.09 -2.59 7.03
C PRO A 162 -20.70 -3.03 8.44
N TYR A 163 -20.30 -4.29 8.61
CA TYR A 163 -19.80 -4.77 9.91
C TYR A 163 -18.44 -4.17 10.25
N ALA A 164 -17.54 -4.10 9.28
CA ALA A 164 -16.22 -3.49 9.45
C ALA A 164 -16.33 -2.00 9.83
N GLU A 165 -17.22 -1.25 9.18
CA GLU A 165 -17.53 0.15 9.51
C GLU A 165 -18.00 0.30 10.95
N LYS A 166 -18.98 -0.52 11.37
CA LYS A 166 -19.50 -0.53 12.74
C LYS A 166 -18.40 -0.80 13.78
N GLN A 167 -17.42 -1.65 13.44
CA GLN A 167 -16.29 -1.95 14.32
C GLN A 167 -15.15 -0.92 14.24
N GLY A 168 -15.19 0.02 13.29
CA GLY A 168 -14.12 0.97 13.02
C GLY A 168 -12.88 0.33 12.39
N ILE A 169 -13.05 -0.81 11.70
CA ILE A 169 -11.98 -1.57 11.05
C ILE A 169 -12.07 -1.39 9.53
N LYS A 170 -10.92 -1.20 8.88
CA LYS A 170 -10.84 -1.13 7.42
C LYS A 170 -10.53 -2.51 6.83
N LEU A 171 -11.16 -2.82 5.70
CA LEU A 171 -10.79 -3.94 4.84
C LEU A 171 -9.89 -3.44 3.74
N LEU A 172 -8.62 -3.79 3.80
CA LEU A 172 -7.60 -3.28 2.89
C LEU A 172 -7.16 -4.35 1.90
N VAL A 173 -7.41 -4.10 0.62
CA VAL A 173 -7.03 -5.01 -0.45
C VAL A 173 -5.57 -4.80 -0.81
N GLU A 174 -4.81 -5.90 -0.83
CA GLU A 174 -3.40 -5.92 -1.20
C GLU A 174 -3.20 -6.21 -2.69
N ASN A 175 -2.27 -5.50 -3.32
CA ASN A 175 -1.77 -5.81 -4.67
C ASN A 175 -0.77 -6.97 -4.60
N VAL A 176 -1.20 -8.15 -5.01
CA VAL A 176 -0.40 -9.39 -4.99
C VAL A 176 -0.32 -10.04 -6.37
N TRP A 177 0.56 -11.04 -6.53
CA TRP A 177 0.70 -11.80 -7.77
C TRP A 177 -0.33 -12.92 -7.90
N ASN A 178 -1.59 -12.56 -8.03
CA ASN A 178 -2.74 -13.46 -8.16
C ASN A 178 -3.45 -13.35 -9.51
N ASN A 179 -2.84 -12.66 -10.48
CA ASN A 179 -3.38 -12.37 -11.82
C ASN A 179 -4.69 -11.54 -11.78
N PHE A 180 -4.88 -10.75 -10.73
CA PHE A 180 -6.07 -9.93 -10.52
C PHE A 180 -5.67 -8.52 -10.07
N LEU A 181 -6.43 -7.50 -10.44
CA LEU A 181 -6.13 -6.08 -10.21
C LEU A 181 -4.74 -5.70 -10.72
N LEU A 182 -4.53 -5.94 -12.03
CA LEU A 182 -3.21 -5.87 -12.67
C LEU A 182 -2.70 -4.45 -12.93
N SER A 183 -3.54 -3.43 -12.73
CA SER A 183 -3.15 -2.03 -12.91
C SER A 183 -3.66 -1.17 -11.76
N PRO A 184 -3.01 0.00 -11.50
CA PRO A 184 -3.47 0.90 -10.46
C PRO A 184 -4.83 1.53 -10.77
N LEU A 185 -5.17 1.72 -12.05
CA LEU A 185 -6.47 2.24 -12.48
C LEU A 185 -7.59 1.26 -12.16
N GLU A 186 -7.36 -0.03 -12.42
CA GLU A 186 -8.32 -1.07 -12.10
C GLU A 186 -8.49 -1.25 -10.60
N MET A 187 -7.38 -1.24 -9.84
CA MET A 187 -7.43 -1.33 -8.39
C MET A 187 -8.15 -0.12 -7.76
N ALA A 188 -7.90 1.08 -8.25
CA ALA A 188 -8.61 2.28 -7.82
C ALA A 188 -10.11 2.15 -8.07
N ARG A 189 -10.51 1.76 -9.29
CA ARG A 189 -11.90 1.51 -9.66
C ARG A 189 -12.55 0.45 -8.77
N PHE A 190 -11.85 -0.68 -8.54
CA PHE A 190 -12.35 -1.76 -7.70
C PHE A 190 -12.67 -1.29 -6.28
N ILE A 191 -11.81 -0.45 -5.69
CA ILE A 191 -12.03 0.10 -4.35
C ILE A 191 -13.17 1.14 -4.35
N ASP A 192 -13.22 2.03 -5.35
CA ASP A 192 -14.26 3.07 -5.43
C ASP A 192 -15.66 2.46 -5.59
N GLU A 193 -15.79 1.41 -6.38
CA GLU A 193 -17.07 0.71 -6.58
C GLU A 193 -17.59 0.01 -5.31
N LEU A 194 -16.77 -0.18 -4.27
CA LEU A 194 -17.22 -0.70 -2.97
C LEU A 194 -18.05 0.33 -2.18
N GLU A 195 -17.94 1.62 -2.50
CA GLU A 195 -18.72 2.73 -1.92
C GLU A 195 -18.72 2.75 -0.39
N SER A 196 -17.60 2.40 0.24
CA SER A 196 -17.48 2.30 1.70
C SER A 196 -16.22 3.00 2.20
N PRO A 197 -16.30 3.81 3.26
CA PRO A 197 -15.13 4.42 3.89
C PRO A 197 -14.24 3.39 4.60
N ALA A 198 -14.75 2.17 4.83
CA ALA A 198 -13.97 1.07 5.39
C ALA A 198 -13.19 0.28 4.33
N ALA A 199 -13.41 0.51 3.04
CA ALA A 199 -12.61 -0.06 1.97
C ALA A 199 -11.34 0.76 1.72
N GLY A 200 -10.26 0.10 1.31
CA GLY A 200 -9.03 0.78 0.95
C GLY A 200 -7.96 -0.18 0.42
N VAL A 201 -6.78 0.37 0.18
CA VAL A 201 -5.63 -0.35 -0.35
C VAL A 201 -4.61 -0.58 0.76
N TYR A 202 -4.13 -1.81 0.86
CA TYR A 202 -2.86 -2.16 1.49
C TYR A 202 -1.83 -2.24 0.37
N PHE A 203 -1.01 -1.22 0.21
CA PHE A 203 -0.12 -1.12 -0.95
C PHE A 203 1.22 -1.79 -0.68
N ASP A 204 1.50 -2.89 -1.39
CA ASP A 204 2.82 -3.53 -1.41
C ASP A 204 3.69 -2.91 -2.49
N VAL A 205 4.77 -2.25 -2.08
CA VAL A 205 5.70 -1.52 -2.95
C VAL A 205 6.47 -2.49 -3.87
N GLY A 206 6.99 -3.58 -3.32
CA GLY A 206 7.82 -4.52 -4.06
C GLY A 206 7.05 -5.37 -5.08
N ASN A 207 5.79 -5.71 -4.78
CA ASN A 207 4.96 -6.51 -5.70
C ASN A 207 4.71 -5.82 -7.05
N VAL A 208 4.77 -4.49 -7.08
CA VAL A 208 4.55 -3.70 -8.31
C VAL A 208 5.76 -3.73 -9.24
N VAL A 209 6.99 -3.81 -8.71
CA VAL A 209 8.23 -3.59 -9.46
C VAL A 209 8.35 -4.46 -10.70
N ARG A 210 7.83 -5.67 -10.66
CA ARG A 210 7.80 -6.57 -11.84
C ARG A 210 7.01 -5.96 -13.00
N PHE A 211 5.90 -5.28 -12.74
CA PHE A 211 4.92 -4.87 -13.75
C PHE A 211 4.94 -3.38 -14.04
N GLY A 212 5.56 -2.58 -13.18
CA GLY A 212 5.48 -1.13 -13.26
C GLY A 212 6.41 -0.43 -12.29
N TRP A 213 6.04 0.77 -11.94
CA TRP A 213 6.78 1.66 -11.05
C TRP A 213 5.93 2.00 -9.84
N PRO A 214 6.42 1.72 -8.62
CA PRO A 214 5.64 1.93 -7.40
C PRO A 214 5.15 3.38 -7.22
N ASP A 215 5.97 4.37 -7.56
CA ASP A 215 5.63 5.79 -7.47
C ASP A 215 4.43 6.18 -8.34
N GLN A 216 4.32 5.59 -9.56
CA GLN A 216 3.17 5.81 -10.44
C GLN A 216 1.89 5.18 -9.86
N TRP A 217 1.99 3.98 -9.29
CA TRP A 217 0.86 3.33 -8.63
C TRP A 217 0.38 4.15 -7.43
N ILE A 218 1.31 4.66 -6.61
CA ILE A 218 1.00 5.48 -5.45
C ILE A 218 0.20 6.71 -5.86
N ARG A 219 0.63 7.45 -6.90
CA ARG A 219 -0.09 8.64 -7.37
C ARG A 219 -1.48 8.34 -7.90
N VAL A 220 -1.67 7.23 -8.62
CA VAL A 220 -2.99 6.83 -9.14
C VAL A 220 -3.92 6.37 -8.02
N LEU A 221 -3.41 5.58 -7.08
CA LEU A 221 -4.21 5.09 -5.95
C LEU A 221 -4.54 6.21 -4.96
N GLY A 222 -3.64 7.17 -4.78
CA GLY A 222 -3.89 8.36 -3.97
C GLY A 222 -4.37 8.03 -2.55
N PRO A 223 -5.43 8.71 -2.08
CA PRO A 223 -5.93 8.57 -0.70
C PRO A 223 -6.57 7.21 -0.40
N ARG A 224 -6.71 6.31 -1.40
CA ARG A 224 -7.15 4.93 -1.20
C ARG A 224 -6.12 4.10 -0.46
N ILE A 225 -4.83 4.45 -0.55
CA ILE A 225 -3.76 3.82 0.24
C ILE A 225 -3.96 4.16 1.72
N LYS A 226 -4.05 3.13 2.54
CA LYS A 226 -4.22 3.26 4.00
C LYS A 226 -3.06 2.68 4.78
N LYS A 227 -2.35 1.71 4.21
CA LYS A 227 -1.14 1.08 4.77
C LYS A 227 -0.21 0.63 3.66
N LEU A 228 1.06 0.42 4.02
CA LEU A 228 2.12 -0.01 3.12
C LEU A 228 2.71 -1.33 3.59
N ASP A 229 2.91 -2.27 2.67
CA ASP A 229 3.89 -3.35 2.81
C ASP A 229 5.21 -2.92 2.16
N ILE A 230 6.28 -3.07 2.92
CA ILE A 230 7.63 -2.71 2.53
C ILE A 230 8.37 -3.97 2.13
N LYS A 231 8.58 -4.09 0.85
CA LYS A 231 9.22 -5.24 0.21
C LYS A 231 10.15 -4.72 -0.88
N GLU A 232 11.12 -5.51 -1.25
CA GLU A 232 12.05 -5.17 -2.33
C GLU A 232 11.96 -6.20 -3.46
N TYR A 233 12.30 -5.77 -4.66
CA TYR A 233 12.35 -6.64 -5.82
C TYR A 233 13.40 -6.17 -6.82
N SER A 234 14.20 -7.11 -7.36
CA SER A 234 15.19 -6.82 -8.40
C SER A 234 14.79 -7.43 -9.74
N ARG A 235 14.60 -6.56 -10.74
CA ARG A 235 14.37 -6.96 -12.14
C ARG A 235 15.57 -7.68 -12.71
N LYS A 236 16.79 -7.22 -12.39
CA LYS A 236 18.01 -7.89 -12.81
C LYS A 236 18.05 -9.32 -12.33
N LYS A 237 17.81 -9.54 -11.04
CA LYS A 237 17.81 -10.87 -10.44
C LYS A 237 16.69 -11.75 -10.98
N GLN A 238 15.53 -11.18 -11.32
CA GLN A 238 14.45 -11.86 -12.01
C GLN A 238 14.91 -12.39 -13.38
N ILE A 239 15.62 -11.58 -14.15
CA ILE A 239 16.09 -11.94 -15.50
C ILE A 239 17.16 -13.02 -15.42
N ASP A 240 18.13 -12.87 -14.53
CA ASP A 240 19.31 -13.71 -14.45
C ASP A 240 19.03 -15.07 -13.77
N GLU A 241 18.17 -15.08 -12.75
CA GLU A 241 18.02 -16.24 -11.84
C GLU A 241 16.56 -16.78 -11.81
N GLY A 242 15.60 -16.05 -12.35
CA GLY A 242 14.20 -16.44 -12.42
C GLY A 242 13.26 -15.59 -11.57
N LEU A 243 11.97 -15.71 -11.89
CA LEU A 243 10.89 -14.83 -11.41
C LEU A 243 10.89 -14.57 -9.90
N TRP A 244 10.91 -15.63 -9.11
CA TRP A 244 10.81 -15.53 -7.65
C TRP A 244 12.13 -15.11 -6.98
N LYS A 245 13.22 -15.20 -7.70
CA LYS A 245 14.53 -14.78 -7.22
C LYS A 245 14.66 -13.26 -7.10
N GLY A 246 13.85 -12.52 -7.86
CA GLY A 246 13.78 -11.07 -7.73
C GLY A 246 13.48 -10.60 -6.31
N PHE A 247 12.74 -11.38 -5.50
CA PHE A 247 12.50 -11.07 -4.08
C PHE A 247 13.68 -11.42 -3.14
N GLN A 248 14.71 -12.09 -3.64
CA GLN A 248 15.90 -12.45 -2.84
C GLN A 248 16.94 -11.33 -2.89
N VAL A 249 16.53 -10.13 -2.56
CA VAL A 249 17.33 -8.93 -2.47
C VAL A 249 16.94 -8.18 -1.19
N GLU A 250 17.90 -7.51 -0.59
CA GLU A 250 17.63 -6.74 0.63
C GLU A 250 16.95 -5.40 0.32
N LEU A 251 16.24 -4.85 1.30
CA LEU A 251 15.66 -3.51 1.17
C LEU A 251 16.75 -2.49 0.80
N ASN A 252 16.44 -1.60 -0.12
CA ASN A 252 17.33 -0.61 -0.73
C ASN A 252 18.36 -1.16 -1.73
N GLU A 253 18.32 -2.44 -2.07
CA GLU A 253 19.26 -3.07 -3.01
C GLU A 253 18.57 -3.56 -4.30
N GLY A 254 17.28 -3.27 -4.45
CA GLY A 254 16.48 -3.63 -5.63
C GLY A 254 16.09 -2.44 -6.49
N ASP A 255 14.92 -2.55 -7.12
CA ASP A 255 14.44 -1.61 -8.13
C ASP A 255 13.16 -0.86 -7.68
N CYS A 256 12.90 -0.74 -6.36
CA CYS A 256 11.73 -0.01 -5.85
C CYS A 256 11.82 1.51 -6.03
N ASP A 257 13.03 2.06 -6.22
CA ASP A 257 13.28 3.51 -6.30
C ASP A 257 12.67 4.28 -5.11
N TRP A 258 13.19 4.01 -3.92
CA TRP A 258 12.68 4.58 -2.68
C TRP A 258 12.61 6.11 -2.66
N PRO A 259 13.54 6.88 -3.26
CA PRO A 259 13.40 8.34 -3.38
C PRO A 259 12.11 8.74 -4.13
N SER A 260 11.79 8.10 -5.25
CA SER A 260 10.56 8.35 -6.01
C SER A 260 9.31 7.88 -5.26
N VAL A 261 9.40 6.76 -4.53
CA VAL A 261 8.33 6.27 -3.64
C VAL A 261 8.02 7.29 -2.54
N ARG A 262 9.04 7.78 -1.82
CA ARG A 262 8.86 8.81 -0.77
C ARG A 262 8.19 10.06 -1.31
N LYS A 263 8.69 10.55 -2.46
CA LYS A 263 8.09 11.72 -3.10
C LYS A 263 6.63 11.49 -3.44
N ALA A 264 6.29 10.34 -4.01
CA ALA A 264 4.91 10.01 -4.36
C ALA A 264 4.00 9.90 -3.13
N LEU A 265 4.50 9.34 -2.02
CA LEU A 265 3.77 9.29 -0.74
C LEU A 265 3.51 10.70 -0.19
N GLN A 266 4.49 11.60 -0.28
CA GLN A 266 4.31 13.01 0.08
C GLN A 266 3.28 13.71 -0.83
N ASP A 267 3.37 13.50 -2.14
CA ASP A 267 2.46 14.08 -3.13
C ASP A 267 0.99 13.72 -2.85
N ILE A 268 0.71 12.53 -2.33
CA ILE A 268 -0.65 12.08 -1.96
C ILE A 268 -1.02 12.36 -0.51
N GLY A 269 -0.15 13.00 0.27
CA GLY A 269 -0.36 13.31 1.68
C GLY A 269 -0.24 12.12 2.63
N TYR A 270 0.39 11.01 2.22
CA TYR A 270 0.68 9.86 3.10
C TYR A 270 1.94 10.14 3.91
N THR A 271 1.84 11.05 4.88
CA THR A 271 2.95 11.47 5.75
C THR A 271 2.89 10.82 7.13
N GLN A 272 1.84 10.07 7.40
CA GLN A 272 1.61 9.31 8.63
C GLN A 272 0.85 8.03 8.31
N GLY A 273 0.96 7.03 9.15
CA GLY A 273 0.32 5.73 8.92
C GLY A 273 1.27 4.59 9.28
N TRP A 274 1.10 3.45 8.62
CA TRP A 274 1.88 2.25 8.89
C TRP A 274 2.62 1.76 7.65
N ALA A 275 3.86 1.39 7.85
CA ALA A 275 4.69 0.68 6.88
C ALA A 275 5.19 -0.61 7.54
N THR A 276 4.76 -1.76 7.02
CA THR A 276 5.08 -3.07 7.57
C THR A 276 6.09 -3.77 6.67
N ALA A 277 7.23 -4.19 7.23
CA ALA A 277 8.16 -5.02 6.47
C ALA A 277 7.54 -6.39 6.15
N GLU A 278 7.69 -6.81 4.89
CA GLU A 278 7.37 -8.16 4.43
C GLU A 278 8.54 -8.74 3.63
N VAL A 279 9.59 -9.08 4.36
CA VAL A 279 10.82 -9.67 3.85
C VAL A 279 11.18 -10.93 4.65
N LYS A 280 12.26 -11.62 4.28
CA LYS A 280 12.72 -12.76 5.07
C LYS A 280 13.08 -12.31 6.48
N GLY A 281 12.34 -12.83 7.47
CA GLY A 281 12.57 -12.59 8.88
C GLY A 281 13.79 -13.33 9.42
N GLY A 282 14.01 -13.22 10.74
CA GLY A 282 15.12 -13.85 11.41
C GLY A 282 15.12 -13.64 12.93
N ASP A 283 16.31 -13.64 13.48
CA ASP A 283 16.61 -13.32 14.86
C ASP A 283 16.67 -11.80 15.11
N ARG A 284 17.05 -11.42 16.32
CA ARG A 284 17.18 -10.00 16.72
C ARG A 284 18.10 -9.20 15.77
N GLN A 285 19.25 -9.78 15.39
CA GLN A 285 20.20 -9.08 14.52
C GLN A 285 19.59 -8.82 13.13
N ARG A 286 18.88 -9.81 12.58
CA ARG A 286 18.19 -9.66 11.30
C ARG A 286 17.05 -8.62 11.38
N LEU A 287 16.30 -8.59 12.46
CA LEU A 287 15.25 -7.61 12.66
C LEU A 287 15.81 -6.20 12.84
N GLN A 288 16.98 -6.06 13.46
CA GLN A 288 17.68 -4.77 13.54
C GLN A 288 18.08 -4.27 12.15
N ASP A 289 18.72 -5.10 11.32
CA ASP A 289 19.05 -4.76 9.93
C ASP A 289 17.81 -4.32 9.14
N ILE A 290 16.68 -5.04 9.29
CA ILE A 290 15.42 -4.66 8.65
C ILE A 290 14.95 -3.29 9.14
N SER A 291 15.01 -3.00 10.44
CA SER A 291 14.61 -1.72 11.01
C SER A 291 15.43 -0.56 10.43
N GLU A 292 16.75 -0.69 10.40
CA GLU A 292 17.68 0.31 9.85
C GLU A 292 17.46 0.53 8.35
N ARG A 293 17.23 -0.55 7.59
CA ARG A 293 16.92 -0.46 6.16
C ARG A 293 15.56 0.20 5.89
N MET A 294 14.56 0.00 6.76
CA MET A 294 13.29 0.71 6.68
C MET A 294 13.45 2.20 6.97
N ASP A 295 14.29 2.59 7.94
CA ASP A 295 14.59 3.98 8.22
C ASP A 295 15.18 4.66 6.98
N HIS A 296 16.12 4.00 6.31
CA HIS A 296 16.71 4.52 5.07
C HIS A 296 15.70 4.57 3.92
N ALA A 297 14.91 3.50 3.71
CA ALA A 297 13.90 3.45 2.64
C ALA A 297 12.85 4.55 2.77
N LEU A 298 12.40 4.86 3.98
CA LEU A 298 11.29 5.75 4.27
C LEU A 298 11.71 7.13 4.80
N ASP A 299 13.01 7.36 5.01
CA ASP A 299 13.58 8.62 5.57
C ASP A 299 12.95 8.95 6.94
N LEU A 300 13.06 7.99 7.88
CA LEU A 300 12.46 8.10 9.22
C LEU A 300 13.46 8.52 10.30
N ALA A 301 14.76 8.45 10.03
CA ALA A 301 15.83 8.76 10.99
C ALA A 301 16.07 10.26 11.21
#